data_395708c34d8d85ab2ce42650fe0b922e
#
_entry.id   395708c34d8d85ab2ce42650fe0b922e
#
_cell.length_a   1.000
_cell.length_b   1.000
_cell.length_c   1.000
_cell.angle_alpha   90.00
_cell.angle_beta   90.00
_cell.angle_gamma   90.00
#
_symmetry.space_group_name_H-M   'P 1'
#
loop_
_entity.id
_entity.type
_entity.pdbx_description
1 polymer ?
#
loop_
_entity_poly.entity_id
_entity_poly.type
_entity_poly.pdbx_seq_one_letter_code
_entity_poly.pdbx_strand_id
1 'polypeptide(L)'
;MKKTIYLAMALSLLCACSKDHPAAFDDNEIHFNASLSATKASDAGFADGDSFSLYAVERSGEEVLPLQVGGNFINNEKLIRSEGIFRPERSLYWGDNACDFYAVYPYIENISTVDALPLSVQTDQTGAGYEASDLLFAKAENWGRADGAVNLAFEHLLSKLVVKVVKGEKFEGEIPDDVVAHIYNTNVEYTFNFNTGSVDKNPFGAKRTITMNKLGNERFEAVIVPQNIEKKTPLIELTMGGIAYLLDYSLSFRAGYCHTVSLILNTSPDQEKIEISIDPSVEPMN
;
A
#
# COMPACT_ATOMS: atom_id res chain seq x y z
N MET A 1 37.64 -82.31 26.06
CA MET A 1 37.77 -80.86 26.02
C MET A 1 37.17 -80.34 24.75
N LYS A 2 35.94 -79.86 24.84
CA LYS A 2 35.12 -79.35 23.67
C LYS A 2 35.13 -77.84 23.72
N LYS A 3 35.72 -77.15 22.74
CA LYS A 3 35.67 -75.69 22.57
C LYS A 3 34.44 -75.32 21.71
N THR A 4 33.52 -74.64 22.31
CA THR A 4 32.34 -74.10 21.65
C THR A 4 32.66 -72.71 21.13
N ILE A 5 32.57 -72.48 19.83
CA ILE A 5 32.77 -71.21 19.18
C ILE A 5 31.38 -70.56 19.02
N TYR A 6 31.18 -69.38 19.65
CA TYR A 6 29.97 -68.58 19.44
C TYR A 6 30.24 -67.62 18.27
N LEU A 7 29.43 -67.75 17.21
CA LEU A 7 29.39 -66.85 16.06
C LEU A 7 28.41 -65.73 16.39
N ALA A 8 28.95 -64.54 16.66
CA ALA A 8 28.14 -63.35 16.84
C ALA A 8 27.76 -62.74 15.48
N MET A 9 26.48 -62.85 15.14
CA MET A 9 25.92 -62.24 13.94
C MET A 9 25.57 -60.79 14.24
N ALA A 10 26.40 -59.85 13.76
CA ALA A 10 26.14 -58.44 13.84
C ALA A 10 25.12 -58.02 12.79
N LEU A 11 23.91 -57.68 13.24
CA LEU A 11 22.82 -57.15 12.40
C LEU A 11 23.04 -55.65 12.27
N SER A 12 23.63 -55.19 11.17
CA SER A 12 23.77 -53.77 10.85
C SER A 12 22.42 -53.23 10.35
N LEU A 13 21.75 -52.48 11.23
CA LEU A 13 20.62 -51.63 10.83
C LEU A 13 21.16 -50.44 9.96
N LEU A 14 20.91 -50.50 8.68
CA LEU A 14 21.01 -49.36 7.79
C LEU A 14 19.84 -48.40 8.07
N CYS A 15 20.05 -47.42 8.93
CA CYS A 15 19.21 -46.25 9.05
C CYS A 15 19.39 -45.42 7.76
N ALA A 16 18.48 -45.63 6.79
CA ALA A 16 18.37 -44.70 5.67
C ALA A 16 17.68 -43.43 6.20
N CYS A 17 18.48 -42.44 6.64
CA CYS A 17 18.01 -41.07 6.75
C CYS A 17 17.75 -40.59 5.33
N SER A 18 16.48 -40.59 4.90
CA SER A 18 16.06 -39.70 3.81
C SER A 18 16.23 -38.28 4.31
N LYS A 19 17.33 -37.63 3.93
CA LYS A 19 17.40 -36.19 3.98
C LYS A 19 16.38 -35.69 2.96
N ASP A 20 15.25 -35.22 3.43
CA ASP A 20 14.42 -34.32 2.67
C ASP A 20 15.30 -33.11 2.36
N HIS A 21 15.90 -33.11 1.19
CA HIS A 21 16.48 -31.89 0.64
C HIS A 21 15.30 -30.99 0.40
N PRO A 22 15.26 -29.75 0.93
CA PRO A 22 14.34 -28.76 0.42
C PRO A 22 14.51 -28.76 -1.08
N ALA A 23 13.40 -28.76 -1.83
CA ALA A 23 13.44 -28.75 -3.28
C ALA A 23 14.44 -27.65 -3.68
N ALA A 24 15.48 -28.05 -4.42
CA ALA A 24 16.44 -27.08 -4.93
C ALA A 24 15.62 -26.09 -5.77
N PHE A 25 15.69 -24.80 -5.41
CA PHE A 25 15.08 -23.76 -6.24
C PHE A 25 15.66 -23.92 -7.64
N ASP A 26 14.78 -23.90 -8.66
CA ASP A 26 15.22 -23.87 -10.02
C ASP A 26 15.98 -22.54 -10.22
N ASP A 27 17.29 -22.62 -10.47
CA ASP A 27 18.15 -21.44 -10.68
C ASP A 27 17.64 -20.51 -11.79
N ASN A 28 16.66 -20.94 -12.57
CA ASN A 28 16.03 -20.17 -13.64
C ASN A 28 14.70 -19.53 -13.24
N GLU A 29 14.14 -19.85 -12.07
CA GLU A 29 12.89 -19.26 -11.59
C GLU A 29 13.12 -17.83 -11.08
N ILE A 30 12.18 -16.92 -11.39
CA ILE A 30 12.21 -15.53 -10.92
C ILE A 30 11.58 -15.46 -9.54
N HIS A 31 12.35 -14.99 -8.58
CA HIS A 31 11.90 -14.74 -7.21
C HIS A 31 11.77 -13.24 -6.94
N PHE A 32 10.86 -12.87 -6.04
CA PHE A 32 10.55 -11.47 -5.74
C PHE A 32 10.65 -11.18 -4.25
N ASN A 33 11.32 -10.08 -3.93
CA ASN A 33 11.28 -9.44 -2.61
C ASN A 33 10.49 -8.15 -2.74
N ALA A 34 9.43 -7.99 -1.96
CA ALA A 34 8.64 -6.76 -1.95
C ALA A 34 8.68 -6.12 -0.56
N SER A 35 8.95 -4.83 -0.52
CA SER A 35 8.99 -4.03 0.70
C SER A 35 8.37 -2.66 0.46
N LEU A 36 7.88 -2.01 1.52
CA LEU A 36 7.59 -0.58 1.47
C LEU A 36 8.92 0.18 1.52
N SER A 37 9.02 1.25 0.74
CA SER A 37 10.17 2.15 0.74
C SER A 37 10.15 2.96 2.04
N ALA A 38 10.88 2.50 3.06
CA ALA A 38 10.83 3.06 4.40
C ALA A 38 11.72 4.29 4.54
N THR A 39 11.16 5.41 4.96
CA THR A 39 11.91 6.52 5.55
C THR A 39 11.94 6.47 7.08
N LYS A 40 11.05 5.71 7.73
CA LYS A 40 11.08 5.36 9.18
C LYS A 40 10.24 4.11 9.46
N ALA A 41 10.77 3.22 10.31
CA ALA A 41 10.16 1.94 10.68
C ALA A 41 8.94 2.13 11.60
N SER A 42 7.72 2.11 11.08
CA SER A 42 6.52 1.99 11.94
C SER A 42 5.20 1.60 11.26
N ASP A 43 5.10 1.47 9.94
CA ASP A 43 3.84 0.96 9.37
C ASP A 43 3.95 -0.55 9.10
N ALA A 44 2.86 -1.27 9.40
CA ALA A 44 2.74 -2.69 9.10
C ALA A 44 2.91 -2.86 7.58
N GLY A 45 3.97 -3.55 7.17
CA GLY A 45 4.18 -3.90 5.77
C GLY A 45 3.04 -4.77 5.24
N PHE A 46 3.20 -5.28 4.04
CA PHE A 46 2.21 -6.16 3.42
C PHE A 46 1.78 -7.33 4.32
N ALA A 47 0.48 -7.65 4.33
CA ALA A 47 -0.12 -8.77 5.04
C ALA A 47 -0.26 -10.01 4.13
N ASP A 48 -0.38 -11.20 4.72
CA ASP A 48 -0.72 -12.39 3.94
C ASP A 48 -2.12 -12.24 3.34
N GLY A 49 -2.24 -12.56 2.04
CA GLY A 49 -3.41 -12.29 1.23
C GLY A 49 -3.29 -11.06 0.34
N ASP A 50 -2.40 -10.13 0.65
CA ASP A 50 -2.11 -9.00 -0.22
C ASP A 50 -1.64 -9.46 -1.59
N SER A 51 -2.00 -8.69 -2.61
CA SER A 51 -1.60 -9.01 -3.99
C SER A 51 -1.34 -7.75 -4.81
N PHE A 52 -0.40 -7.87 -5.75
CA PHE A 52 -0.07 -6.80 -6.67
C PHE A 52 0.01 -7.26 -8.13
N SER A 53 -0.13 -6.32 -9.05
CA SER A 53 0.05 -6.50 -10.50
C SER A 53 1.52 -6.38 -10.86
N LEU A 54 2.04 -7.30 -11.68
CA LEU A 54 3.42 -7.29 -12.17
C LEU A 54 3.46 -7.28 -13.69
N TYR A 55 4.26 -6.37 -14.23
CA TYR A 55 4.72 -6.38 -15.61
C TYR A 55 6.24 -6.52 -15.68
N ALA A 56 6.75 -7.12 -16.74
CA ALA A 56 8.17 -7.09 -17.06
C ALA A 56 8.38 -6.88 -18.56
N VAL A 57 9.32 -6.02 -18.89
CA VAL A 57 9.71 -5.70 -20.27
C VAL A 57 11.16 -6.06 -20.48
N GLU A 58 11.45 -6.86 -21.51
CA GLU A 58 12.82 -7.21 -21.86
C GLU A 58 13.58 -6.01 -22.41
N ARG A 59 14.88 -5.99 -22.14
CA ARG A 59 15.82 -5.03 -22.72
C ARG A 59 16.51 -5.63 -23.95
N SER A 60 16.74 -4.80 -24.97
CA SER A 60 17.62 -5.12 -26.09
C SER A 60 18.92 -4.36 -25.89
N GLY A 61 19.85 -4.94 -25.14
CA GLY A 61 21.04 -4.24 -24.65
C GLY A 61 20.70 -3.11 -23.68
N GLU A 62 21.05 -1.87 -24.01
CA GLU A 62 20.69 -0.69 -23.20
C GLU A 62 19.29 -0.13 -23.51
N GLU A 63 18.69 -0.54 -24.63
CA GLU A 63 17.37 -0.07 -25.06
C GLU A 63 16.27 -0.81 -24.32
N VAL A 64 15.35 -0.04 -23.72
CA VAL A 64 14.14 -0.55 -23.06
C VAL A 64 13.01 -0.54 -24.08
N LEU A 65 12.36 -1.70 -24.26
CA LEU A 65 11.13 -1.76 -25.04
C LEU A 65 10.02 -1.01 -24.31
N PRO A 66 9.08 -0.38 -25.04
CA PRO A 66 7.97 0.33 -24.39
C PRO A 66 7.05 -0.66 -23.67
N LEU A 67 6.70 -0.36 -22.42
CA LEU A 67 5.67 -1.10 -21.69
C LEU A 67 4.33 -0.98 -22.41
N GLN A 68 3.63 -2.10 -22.59
CA GLN A 68 2.33 -2.19 -23.25
C GLN A 68 1.32 -2.90 -22.33
N VAL A 69 0.04 -2.83 -22.66
CA VAL A 69 -1.01 -3.58 -21.95
C VAL A 69 -0.82 -5.09 -22.07
N GLY A 70 -0.29 -5.53 -23.20
CA GLY A 70 0.02 -6.93 -23.50
C GLY A 70 1.16 -7.04 -24.50
N GLY A 71 1.75 -8.25 -24.62
CA GLY A 71 2.92 -8.48 -25.51
C GLY A 71 4.26 -8.22 -24.84
N ASN A 72 4.31 -7.92 -23.53
CA ASN A 72 5.53 -7.84 -22.75
C ASN A 72 6.02 -9.24 -22.35
N PHE A 73 7.18 -9.33 -21.74
CA PHE A 73 7.71 -10.57 -21.18
C PHE A 73 6.81 -11.12 -20.07
N ILE A 74 6.36 -10.25 -19.15
CA ILE A 74 5.32 -10.55 -18.16
C ILE A 74 4.20 -9.51 -18.32
N ASN A 75 2.94 -9.97 -18.32
CA ASN A 75 1.76 -9.12 -18.56
C ASN A 75 0.77 -9.28 -17.39
N ASN A 76 0.65 -8.26 -16.57
CA ASN A 76 -0.29 -8.20 -15.44
C ASN A 76 -0.38 -9.50 -14.62
N GLU A 77 0.76 -10.10 -14.32
CA GLU A 77 0.80 -11.28 -13.47
C GLU A 77 0.42 -10.89 -12.03
N LYS A 78 -0.44 -11.70 -11.42
CA LYS A 78 -0.84 -11.50 -10.03
C LYS A 78 0.14 -12.20 -9.10
N LEU A 79 0.78 -11.43 -8.22
CA LEU A 79 1.56 -11.99 -7.12
C LEU A 79 0.78 -11.87 -5.82
N ILE A 80 0.69 -12.98 -5.09
CA ILE A 80 -0.05 -13.06 -3.83
C ILE A 80 0.94 -13.36 -2.70
N ARG A 81 0.80 -12.63 -1.59
CA ARG A 81 1.59 -12.87 -0.38
C ARG A 81 1.03 -14.05 0.40
N SER A 82 1.88 -15.01 0.66
CA SER A 82 1.59 -16.17 1.51
C SER A 82 2.84 -16.54 2.30
N GLU A 83 2.69 -16.76 3.60
CA GLU A 83 3.81 -17.08 4.50
C GLU A 83 4.95 -16.03 4.42
N GLY A 84 4.59 -14.77 4.27
CA GLY A 84 5.52 -13.67 4.21
C GLY A 84 6.21 -13.43 2.86
N ILE A 85 5.93 -14.25 1.83
CA ILE A 85 6.59 -14.19 0.51
C ILE A 85 5.54 -13.98 -0.57
N PHE A 86 5.82 -13.08 -1.53
CA PHE A 86 5.02 -12.90 -2.72
C PHE A 86 5.37 -13.94 -3.77
N ARG A 87 4.36 -14.66 -4.25
CA ARG A 87 4.49 -15.68 -5.30
C ARG A 87 3.50 -15.40 -6.43
N PRO A 88 3.91 -15.56 -7.69
CA PRO A 88 3.00 -15.56 -8.82
C PRO A 88 2.10 -16.80 -8.78
N GLU A 89 0.94 -16.74 -9.41
CA GLU A 89 0.04 -17.91 -9.53
C GLU A 89 0.66 -19.07 -10.32
N ARG A 90 1.62 -18.75 -11.18
CA ARG A 90 2.44 -19.71 -11.94
C ARG A 90 3.91 -19.33 -11.86
N SER A 91 4.81 -20.31 -11.83
CA SER A 91 6.25 -20.06 -11.85
C SER A 91 6.64 -19.24 -13.08
N LEU A 92 7.43 -18.21 -12.87
CA LEU A 92 8.01 -17.35 -13.90
C LEU A 92 9.50 -17.66 -14.03
N TYR A 93 9.99 -17.70 -15.25
CA TYR A 93 11.37 -18.09 -15.53
C TYR A 93 12.07 -16.99 -16.31
N TRP A 94 13.38 -16.82 -16.05
CA TRP A 94 14.23 -15.89 -16.77
C TRP A 94 14.34 -16.25 -18.25
N GLY A 95 14.29 -15.23 -19.10
CA GLY A 95 14.72 -15.27 -20.50
C GLY A 95 16.23 -15.05 -20.61
N ASP A 96 16.67 -14.74 -21.84
CA ASP A 96 18.08 -14.48 -22.14
C ASP A 96 18.48 -13.04 -21.81
N ASN A 97 17.52 -12.12 -21.71
CA ASN A 97 17.75 -10.70 -21.56
C ASN A 97 17.40 -10.23 -20.13
N ALA A 98 18.03 -9.12 -19.70
CA ALA A 98 17.60 -8.40 -18.53
C ALA A 98 16.23 -7.74 -18.77
N CYS A 99 15.49 -7.51 -17.69
CA CYS A 99 14.15 -6.94 -17.72
C CYS A 99 14.03 -5.70 -16.85
N ASP A 100 13.12 -4.82 -17.22
CA ASP A 100 12.55 -3.81 -16.31
C ASP A 100 11.22 -4.32 -15.77
N PHE A 101 11.08 -4.30 -14.45
CA PHE A 101 9.89 -4.73 -13.75
C PHE A 101 9.09 -3.52 -13.26
N TYR A 102 7.76 -3.60 -13.38
CA TYR A 102 6.81 -2.60 -12.94
C TYR A 102 5.75 -3.29 -12.09
N ALA A 103 5.59 -2.87 -10.85
CA ALA A 103 4.65 -3.47 -9.92
C ALA A 103 3.70 -2.42 -9.34
N VAL A 104 2.41 -2.76 -9.23
CA VAL A 104 1.35 -1.89 -8.71
C VAL A 104 0.52 -2.64 -7.68
N TYR A 105 0.39 -2.10 -6.49
CA TYR A 105 -0.50 -2.58 -5.43
C TYR A 105 -1.64 -1.57 -5.21
N PRO A 106 -2.86 -2.05 -4.95
CA PRO A 106 -3.31 -3.44 -4.98
C PRO A 106 -3.39 -4.00 -6.39
N TYR A 107 -3.57 -5.32 -6.52
CA TYR A 107 -3.76 -5.98 -7.81
C TYR A 107 -4.95 -5.38 -8.58
N ILE A 108 -4.71 -5.06 -9.85
CA ILE A 108 -5.73 -4.52 -10.76
C ILE A 108 -5.98 -5.55 -11.87
N GLU A 109 -7.15 -6.17 -11.86
CA GLU A 109 -7.49 -7.24 -12.81
C GLU A 109 -7.51 -6.76 -14.27
N ASN A 110 -8.15 -5.62 -14.52
CA ASN A 110 -8.38 -5.09 -15.86
C ASN A 110 -7.60 -3.79 -16.10
N ILE A 111 -6.45 -3.88 -16.75
CA ILE A 111 -5.63 -2.74 -17.12
C ILE A 111 -5.86 -2.45 -18.60
N SER A 112 -6.55 -1.34 -18.89
CA SER A 112 -6.94 -0.94 -20.25
C SER A 112 -5.89 -0.08 -20.96
N THR A 113 -4.98 0.54 -20.21
CA THR A 113 -3.89 1.38 -20.70
C THR A 113 -2.78 1.44 -19.66
N VAL A 114 -1.55 1.61 -20.10
CA VAL A 114 -0.36 1.76 -19.23
C VAL A 114 0.06 3.23 -19.06
N ASP A 115 -0.42 4.13 -19.90
CA ASP A 115 -0.01 5.54 -19.89
C ASP A 115 -0.90 6.45 -19.05
N ALA A 116 -2.20 6.14 -18.96
CA ALA A 116 -3.17 6.95 -18.22
C ALA A 116 -4.34 6.08 -17.74
N LEU A 117 -4.06 5.07 -16.90
CA LEU A 117 -5.09 4.19 -16.36
C LEU A 117 -6.03 4.98 -15.45
N PRO A 118 -7.35 5.07 -15.77
CA PRO A 118 -8.29 5.78 -14.91
C PRO A 118 -8.58 4.97 -13.65
N LEU A 119 -8.39 5.60 -12.49
CA LEU A 119 -8.59 5.04 -11.16
C LEU A 119 -9.33 6.04 -10.26
N SER A 120 -9.78 5.58 -9.11
CA SER A 120 -10.38 6.44 -8.09
C SER A 120 -10.12 5.90 -6.68
N VAL A 121 -9.98 6.79 -5.70
CA VAL A 121 -10.07 6.41 -4.30
C VAL A 121 -11.53 6.16 -3.92
N GLN A 122 -11.75 5.29 -2.92
CA GLN A 122 -13.10 5.02 -2.41
C GLN A 122 -13.64 6.24 -1.66
N THR A 123 -14.94 6.51 -1.81
CA THR A 123 -15.62 7.56 -1.02
C THR A 123 -15.97 7.10 0.39
N ASP A 124 -16.18 5.82 0.58
CA ASP A 124 -16.24 5.19 1.90
C ASP A 124 -14.91 4.46 2.14
N GLN A 125 -14.09 5.04 2.99
CA GLN A 125 -12.79 4.47 3.34
C GLN A 125 -12.81 3.77 4.71
N THR A 126 -13.97 3.43 5.23
CA THR A 126 -14.05 2.58 6.43
C THR A 126 -13.57 1.16 6.12
N GLY A 127 -12.74 0.59 7.01
CA GLY A 127 -12.20 -0.77 6.84
C GLY A 127 -11.50 -0.98 5.49
N ALA A 128 -11.94 -1.96 4.70
CA ALA A 128 -11.32 -2.34 3.43
C ALA A 128 -11.29 -1.21 2.37
N GLY A 129 -12.15 -0.21 2.47
CA GLY A 129 -12.15 0.93 1.55
C GLY A 129 -10.90 1.80 1.66
N TYR A 130 -10.29 1.87 2.85
CA TYR A 130 -9.02 2.55 3.06
C TYR A 130 -7.88 1.86 2.32
N GLU A 131 -7.71 0.56 2.53
CA GLU A 131 -6.67 -0.24 1.88
C GLU A 131 -6.83 -0.28 0.36
N ALA A 132 -8.09 -0.42 -0.12
CA ALA A 132 -8.40 -0.40 -1.55
C ALA A 132 -8.12 0.96 -2.23
N SER A 133 -7.94 2.03 -1.46
CA SER A 133 -7.61 3.36 -1.96
C SER A 133 -6.11 3.62 -2.04
N ASP A 134 -5.28 2.84 -1.35
CA ASP A 134 -3.84 3.10 -1.25
C ASP A 134 -3.08 2.52 -2.44
N LEU A 135 -2.74 3.38 -3.40
CA LEU A 135 -1.99 2.98 -4.60
C LEU A 135 -0.49 3.04 -4.33
N LEU A 136 0.18 1.89 -4.45
CA LEU A 136 1.64 1.78 -4.35
C LEU A 136 2.23 1.38 -5.70
N PHE A 137 3.45 1.84 -5.96
CA PHE A 137 4.20 1.50 -7.18
C PHE A 137 5.64 1.17 -6.85
N ALA A 138 6.18 0.16 -7.54
CA ALA A 138 7.59 -0.17 -7.51
C ALA A 138 8.11 -0.39 -8.93
N LYS A 139 9.34 0.03 -9.18
CA LYS A 139 10.07 -0.22 -10.42
C LYS A 139 11.45 -0.78 -10.10
N ALA A 140 11.85 -1.86 -10.79
CA ALA A 140 13.19 -2.41 -10.74
C ALA A 140 13.74 -2.48 -12.16
N GLU A 141 14.83 -1.77 -12.43
CA GLU A 141 15.36 -1.61 -13.78
C GLU A 141 16.59 -2.47 -14.00
N ASN A 142 16.72 -2.99 -15.23
CA ASN A 142 17.87 -3.73 -15.69
C ASN A 142 18.24 -4.93 -14.81
N TRP A 143 17.26 -5.72 -14.43
CA TRP A 143 17.42 -6.89 -13.58
C TRP A 143 17.51 -8.15 -14.40
N GLY A 144 18.54 -8.94 -14.19
CA GLY A 144 18.76 -10.20 -14.88
C GLY A 144 18.94 -11.37 -13.93
N ARG A 145 19.04 -12.58 -14.48
CA ARG A 145 19.19 -13.83 -13.68
C ARG A 145 20.36 -13.77 -12.68
N ALA A 146 21.46 -13.11 -13.05
CA ALA A 146 22.66 -13.03 -12.20
C ALA A 146 22.47 -12.14 -10.96
N ASP A 147 21.45 -11.28 -10.94
CA ASP A 147 21.18 -10.34 -9.85
C ASP A 147 20.37 -10.97 -8.71
N GLY A 148 19.91 -12.22 -8.88
CA GLY A 148 19.11 -12.94 -7.89
C GLY A 148 17.66 -12.50 -7.86
N ALA A 149 17.03 -12.50 -6.65
CA ALA A 149 15.63 -12.11 -6.52
C ALA A 149 15.41 -10.63 -6.85
N VAL A 150 14.34 -10.34 -7.59
CA VAL A 150 13.94 -8.98 -7.97
C VAL A 150 13.48 -8.22 -6.73
N ASN A 151 14.12 -7.09 -6.42
CA ASN A 151 13.76 -6.27 -5.27
C ASN A 151 12.79 -5.16 -5.70
N LEU A 152 11.55 -5.24 -5.24
CA LEU A 152 10.48 -4.28 -5.49
C LEU A 152 10.29 -3.41 -4.24
N ALA A 153 10.80 -2.18 -4.27
CA ALA A 153 10.61 -1.18 -3.23
C ALA A 153 9.39 -0.32 -3.60
N PHE A 154 8.27 -0.56 -2.94
CA PHE A 154 7.02 0.15 -3.21
C PHE A 154 6.98 1.52 -2.52
N GLU A 155 6.50 2.52 -3.25
CA GLU A 155 6.26 3.88 -2.78
C GLU A 155 4.78 4.23 -2.87
N HIS A 156 4.27 5.00 -1.90
CA HIS A 156 2.91 5.53 -1.94
C HIS A 156 2.79 6.62 -3.00
N LEU A 157 1.83 6.50 -3.91
CA LEU A 157 1.60 7.48 -4.97
C LEU A 157 0.55 8.53 -4.61
N LEU A 158 -0.27 8.28 -3.61
CA LEU A 158 -1.31 9.20 -3.17
C LEU A 158 -0.89 9.93 -1.88
N SER A 159 -1.77 10.76 -1.34
CA SER A 159 -1.57 11.45 -0.06
C SER A 159 -2.36 10.76 1.03
N LYS A 160 -1.82 10.73 2.25
CA LYS A 160 -2.54 10.34 3.46
C LYS A 160 -2.95 11.57 4.25
N LEU A 161 -4.20 11.63 4.70
CA LEU A 161 -4.67 12.60 5.68
C LEU A 161 -4.98 11.89 6.99
N VAL A 162 -4.39 12.37 8.07
CA VAL A 162 -4.69 11.94 9.44
C VAL A 162 -5.36 13.12 10.15
N VAL A 163 -6.55 12.90 10.68
CA VAL A 163 -7.24 13.84 11.57
C VAL A 163 -7.16 13.30 12.98
N LYS A 164 -6.57 14.08 13.88
CA LYS A 164 -6.53 13.78 15.33
C LYS A 164 -7.46 14.72 16.06
N VAL A 165 -8.30 14.16 16.91
CA VAL A 165 -9.16 14.94 17.82
C VAL A 165 -8.47 14.99 19.18
N VAL A 166 -8.16 16.18 19.67
CA VAL A 166 -7.39 16.41 20.89
C VAL A 166 -8.21 17.24 21.87
N LYS A 167 -8.24 16.84 23.15
CA LYS A 167 -8.86 17.62 24.21
C LYS A 167 -8.00 18.85 24.53
N GLY A 168 -8.57 20.04 24.44
CA GLY A 168 -7.98 21.27 24.90
C GLY A 168 -8.12 21.45 26.42
N GLU A 169 -7.51 22.49 26.97
CA GLU A 169 -7.46 22.72 28.43
C GLU A 169 -8.84 22.89 29.11
N LYS A 170 -9.84 23.36 28.37
CA LYS A 170 -11.20 23.59 28.88
C LYS A 170 -12.20 22.50 28.49
N PHE A 171 -11.72 21.43 27.86
CA PHE A 171 -12.57 20.30 27.50
C PHE A 171 -12.80 19.42 28.71
N GLU A 172 -14.05 19.26 29.10
CA GLU A 172 -14.47 18.42 30.22
C GLU A 172 -15.12 17.13 29.72
N GLY A 173 -14.88 16.02 30.40
CA GLY A 173 -15.42 14.70 30.04
C GLY A 173 -14.63 13.94 28.97
N GLU A 174 -15.29 12.99 28.31
CA GLU A 174 -14.71 12.14 27.29
C GLU A 174 -15.19 12.54 25.88
N ILE A 175 -14.35 12.30 24.86
CA ILE A 175 -14.74 12.44 23.46
C ILE A 175 -15.79 11.36 23.17
N PRO A 176 -16.96 11.70 22.61
CA PRO A 176 -18.02 10.73 22.34
C PRO A 176 -17.58 9.59 21.41
N ASP A 177 -18.12 8.40 21.61
CA ASP A 177 -17.81 7.22 20.77
C ASP A 177 -18.42 7.32 19.36
N ASP A 178 -19.42 8.17 19.17
CA ASP A 178 -20.13 8.38 17.91
C ASP A 178 -19.42 9.35 16.94
N VAL A 179 -18.17 9.75 17.24
CA VAL A 179 -17.41 10.67 16.39
C VAL A 179 -17.16 10.05 15.03
N VAL A 180 -17.50 10.81 13.97
CA VAL A 180 -17.24 10.49 12.56
C VAL A 180 -16.55 11.67 11.89
N ALA A 181 -15.60 11.40 11.03
CA ALA A 181 -14.91 12.44 10.25
C ALA A 181 -15.15 12.24 8.74
N HIS A 182 -15.44 13.34 8.06
CA HIS A 182 -15.61 13.39 6.61
C HIS A 182 -14.67 14.43 6.01
N ILE A 183 -14.20 14.14 4.79
CA ILE A 183 -13.45 15.09 3.98
C ILE A 183 -14.31 15.52 2.81
N TYR A 184 -14.47 16.83 2.66
CA TYR A 184 -15.31 17.45 1.64
C TYR A 184 -14.48 18.03 0.50
N ASN A 185 -15.14 18.28 -0.63
CA ASN A 185 -14.59 19.02 -1.76
C ASN A 185 -13.35 18.42 -2.40
N THR A 186 -13.09 17.12 -2.20
CA THR A 186 -11.99 16.42 -2.82
C THR A 186 -12.40 15.80 -4.15
N ASN A 187 -11.50 15.85 -5.13
CA ASN A 187 -11.60 15.03 -6.32
C ASN A 187 -11.07 13.64 -6.00
N VAL A 188 -11.84 12.61 -6.31
CA VAL A 188 -11.49 11.21 -6.01
C VAL A 188 -10.95 10.47 -7.24
N GLU A 189 -11.10 11.04 -8.44
CA GLU A 189 -10.69 10.44 -9.70
C GLU A 189 -9.30 10.92 -10.12
N TYR A 190 -8.49 9.99 -10.64
CA TYR A 190 -7.15 10.27 -11.14
C TYR A 190 -6.76 9.29 -12.26
N THR A 191 -5.67 9.58 -12.95
CA THR A 191 -5.02 8.64 -13.87
C THR A 191 -3.67 8.24 -13.33
N PHE A 192 -3.27 6.99 -13.58
CA PHE A 192 -1.98 6.44 -13.22
C PHE A 192 -1.18 6.09 -14.48
N ASN A 193 0.10 6.43 -14.51
CA ASN A 193 1.04 6.11 -15.57
C ASN A 193 2.08 5.11 -15.07
N PHE A 194 2.08 3.90 -15.63
CA PHE A 194 3.03 2.85 -15.26
C PHE A 194 4.48 3.17 -15.67
N ASN A 195 4.69 3.89 -16.77
CA ASN A 195 6.05 4.19 -17.25
C ASN A 195 6.79 5.14 -16.29
N THR A 196 6.06 6.09 -15.72
CA THR A 196 6.62 7.14 -14.86
C THR A 196 6.37 6.93 -13.38
N GLY A 197 5.43 6.03 -13.00
CA GLY A 197 4.99 5.88 -11.62
C GLY A 197 4.28 7.13 -11.10
N SER A 198 3.65 7.93 -11.97
CA SER A 198 3.00 9.18 -11.58
C SER A 198 1.48 9.07 -11.58
N VAL A 199 0.85 9.92 -10.78
CA VAL A 199 -0.60 10.10 -10.71
C VAL A 199 -0.98 11.53 -11.03
N ASP A 200 -2.01 11.70 -11.86
CA ASP A 200 -2.57 12.97 -12.21
C ASP A 200 -4.06 13.02 -11.86
N LYS A 201 -4.45 14.01 -11.06
CA LYS A 201 -5.85 14.24 -10.71
C LYS A 201 -6.67 14.50 -11.98
N ASN A 202 -7.84 13.84 -12.11
CA ASN A 202 -8.78 14.15 -13.19
C ASN A 202 -9.28 15.61 -13.06
N PRO A 203 -8.91 16.52 -14.00
CA PRO A 203 -9.29 17.93 -13.88
C PRO A 203 -10.82 18.14 -14.01
N PHE A 204 -11.54 17.19 -14.59
CA PHE A 204 -13.00 17.23 -14.81
C PHE A 204 -13.77 16.38 -13.79
N GLY A 205 -13.07 15.71 -12.87
CA GLY A 205 -13.69 14.88 -11.84
C GLY A 205 -14.57 15.68 -10.90
N ALA A 206 -15.70 15.08 -10.53
CA ALA A 206 -16.62 15.70 -9.58
C ALA A 206 -16.04 15.73 -8.17
N LYS A 207 -16.30 16.81 -7.44
CA LYS A 207 -16.02 16.87 -6.01
C LYS A 207 -16.89 15.88 -5.25
N ARG A 208 -16.28 15.13 -4.36
CA ARG A 208 -16.94 14.11 -3.52
C ARG A 208 -16.62 14.33 -2.05
N THR A 209 -17.42 13.67 -1.22
CA THR A 209 -17.15 13.54 0.22
C THR A 209 -16.54 12.17 0.45
N ILE A 210 -15.50 12.11 1.28
CA ILE A 210 -14.87 10.87 1.72
C ILE A 210 -15.21 10.67 3.19
N THR A 211 -15.78 9.51 3.54
CA THR A 211 -15.90 9.04 4.92
C THR A 211 -14.56 8.45 5.33
N MET A 212 -13.95 8.97 6.40
CA MET A 212 -12.63 8.54 6.85
C MET A 212 -12.66 7.20 7.59
N ASN A 213 -11.57 6.46 7.52
CA ASN A 213 -11.32 5.29 8.35
C ASN A 213 -11.08 5.72 9.80
N LYS A 214 -11.81 5.11 10.74
CA LYS A 214 -11.73 5.43 12.17
C LYS A 214 -10.77 4.48 12.87
N LEU A 215 -9.74 5.02 13.52
CA LEU A 215 -8.79 4.30 14.35
C LEU A 215 -8.96 4.68 15.84
N GLY A 216 -10.09 4.28 16.41
CA GLY A 216 -10.51 4.73 17.74
C GLY A 216 -11.24 6.09 17.70
N ASN A 217 -11.56 6.67 18.88
CA ASN A 217 -12.41 7.87 18.94
C ASN A 217 -11.69 9.17 18.58
N GLU A 218 -10.37 9.16 18.58
CA GLU A 218 -9.55 10.36 18.47
C GLU A 218 -8.70 10.42 17.20
N ARG A 219 -8.73 9.38 16.35
CA ARG A 219 -7.90 9.31 15.16
C ARG A 219 -8.67 8.78 13.95
N PHE A 220 -8.59 9.52 12.88
CA PHE A 220 -9.18 9.19 11.59
C PHE A 220 -8.13 9.33 10.49
N GLU A 221 -8.21 8.50 9.47
CA GLU A 221 -7.31 8.60 8.32
C GLU A 221 -8.03 8.34 7.01
N ALA A 222 -7.52 8.96 5.94
CA ALA A 222 -8.01 8.78 4.59
C ALA A 222 -6.86 8.89 3.57
N VAL A 223 -7.00 8.16 2.47
CA VAL A 223 -6.17 8.30 1.28
C VAL A 223 -6.82 9.31 0.34
N ILE A 224 -6.06 10.31 -0.07
CA ILE A 224 -6.54 11.47 -0.84
C ILE A 224 -5.71 11.59 -2.13
N VAL A 225 -6.37 11.80 -3.26
CA VAL A 225 -5.69 12.14 -4.51
C VAL A 225 -4.91 13.45 -4.33
N PRO A 226 -3.63 13.54 -4.73
CA PRO A 226 -2.84 14.77 -4.63
C PRO A 226 -3.54 15.96 -5.29
N GLN A 227 -3.84 16.99 -4.51
CA GLN A 227 -4.59 18.17 -4.96
C GLN A 227 -4.49 19.33 -3.97
N ASN A 228 -4.80 20.54 -4.45
CA ASN A 228 -4.87 21.74 -3.62
C ASN A 228 -6.32 22.05 -3.26
N ILE A 229 -6.58 22.29 -1.98
CA ILE A 229 -7.85 22.81 -1.46
C ILE A 229 -7.60 24.25 -1.02
N GLU A 230 -8.36 25.16 -1.59
CA GLU A 230 -8.19 26.61 -1.36
C GLU A 230 -8.87 27.06 -0.05
N LYS A 231 -8.47 28.24 0.44
CA LYS A 231 -9.10 28.87 1.60
C LYS A 231 -10.60 29.11 1.36
N LYS A 232 -11.36 29.08 2.46
CA LYS A 232 -12.83 29.28 2.49
C LYS A 232 -13.62 28.16 1.80
N THR A 233 -12.97 27.01 1.67
CA THR A 233 -13.66 25.80 1.19
C THR A 233 -13.77 24.84 2.34
N PRO A 234 -14.99 24.40 2.73
CA PRO A 234 -15.14 23.37 3.75
C PRO A 234 -14.33 22.13 3.38
N LEU A 235 -13.44 21.70 4.28
CA LEU A 235 -12.60 20.54 4.03
C LEU A 235 -12.90 19.41 4.99
N ILE A 236 -12.95 19.68 6.29
CA ILE A 236 -13.12 18.66 7.32
C ILE A 236 -14.47 18.87 7.99
N GLU A 237 -15.27 17.81 8.10
CA GLU A 237 -16.42 17.76 8.98
C GLU A 237 -16.16 16.75 10.08
N LEU A 238 -16.37 17.19 11.32
CA LEU A 238 -16.35 16.32 12.49
C LEU A 238 -17.77 16.28 13.08
N THR A 239 -18.41 15.12 13.11
CA THR A 239 -19.72 14.92 13.75
C THR A 239 -19.52 14.25 15.10
N MET A 240 -20.03 14.86 16.15
CA MET A 240 -19.96 14.38 17.55
C MET A 240 -21.26 14.68 18.28
N GLY A 241 -21.81 13.69 19.03
CA GLY A 241 -23.04 13.87 19.78
C GLY A 241 -24.22 14.34 18.91
N GLY A 242 -24.25 13.93 17.63
CA GLY A 242 -25.27 14.33 16.66
C GLY A 242 -25.09 15.75 16.08
N ILE A 243 -24.02 16.46 16.39
CA ILE A 243 -23.74 17.81 15.89
C ILE A 243 -22.58 17.75 14.91
N ALA A 244 -22.74 18.35 13.72
CA ALA A 244 -21.73 18.45 12.67
C ALA A 244 -20.95 19.77 12.77
N TYR A 245 -19.64 19.70 12.84
CA TYR A 245 -18.71 20.84 12.88
C TYR A 245 -17.93 20.88 11.58
N LEU A 246 -18.25 21.85 10.73
CA LEU A 246 -17.63 22.03 9.44
C LEU A 246 -16.48 23.02 9.51
N LEU A 247 -15.30 22.62 9.06
CA LEU A 247 -14.05 23.37 9.19
C LEU A 247 -13.54 23.76 7.81
N ASP A 248 -13.41 25.06 7.59
CA ASP A 248 -12.77 25.63 6.40
C ASP A 248 -11.25 25.62 6.58
N TYR A 249 -10.57 24.82 5.77
CA TYR A 249 -9.12 24.70 5.86
C TYR A 249 -8.49 24.59 4.48
N SER A 250 -7.36 25.26 4.27
CA SER A 250 -6.59 25.12 3.04
C SER A 250 -5.47 24.10 3.23
N LEU A 251 -5.38 23.14 2.33
CA LEU A 251 -4.37 22.08 2.38
C LEU A 251 -3.91 21.70 0.98
N SER A 252 -2.61 21.55 0.82
CA SER A 252 -2.00 21.03 -0.40
C SER A 252 -1.59 19.58 -0.17
N PHE A 253 -2.39 18.66 -0.66
CA PHE A 253 -2.11 17.22 -0.61
C PHE A 253 -1.01 16.86 -1.59
N ARG A 254 0.09 16.30 -1.11
CA ARG A 254 1.27 15.92 -1.87
C ARG A 254 1.38 14.42 -1.98
N ALA A 255 1.72 13.91 -3.17
CA ALA A 255 1.99 12.49 -3.41
C ALA A 255 3.09 11.98 -2.46
N GLY A 256 2.88 10.81 -1.83
CA GLY A 256 3.83 10.21 -0.92
C GLY A 256 3.98 10.92 0.44
N TYR A 257 3.05 11.82 0.80
CA TYR A 257 3.11 12.54 2.08
C TYR A 257 1.88 12.29 2.96
N CYS A 258 2.14 12.13 4.26
CA CYS A 258 1.15 12.12 5.31
C CYS A 258 0.94 13.54 5.85
N HIS A 259 -0.28 14.02 5.77
CA HIS A 259 -0.73 15.30 6.32
C HIS A 259 -1.50 15.02 7.61
N THR A 260 -1.01 15.49 8.75
CA THR A 260 -1.73 15.38 10.01
C THR A 260 -2.36 16.71 10.37
N VAL A 261 -3.64 16.68 10.73
CA VAL A 261 -4.40 17.84 11.22
C VAL A 261 -4.93 17.51 12.61
N SER A 262 -4.42 18.19 13.62
CA SER A 262 -4.94 18.07 14.98
C SER A 262 -6.06 19.09 15.20
N LEU A 263 -7.25 18.60 15.53
CA LEU A 263 -8.42 19.39 15.90
C LEU A 263 -8.51 19.46 17.41
N ILE A 264 -8.12 20.60 17.98
CA ILE A 264 -8.10 20.81 19.42
C ILE A 264 -9.47 21.34 19.85
N LEU A 265 -10.23 20.52 20.59
CA LEU A 265 -11.53 20.88 21.14
C LEU A 265 -11.33 21.72 22.38
N ASN A 266 -11.54 23.03 22.31
CA ASN A 266 -11.33 23.94 23.43
C ASN A 266 -12.51 23.96 24.43
N THR A 267 -13.67 23.46 24.02
CA THR A 267 -14.88 23.34 24.87
C THR A 267 -15.54 21.98 24.65
N SER A 268 -16.34 21.53 25.65
CA SER A 268 -17.02 20.23 25.57
C SER A 268 -18.17 20.21 24.56
N PRO A 269 -18.53 19.05 23.97
CA PRO A 269 -19.52 18.91 22.89
C PRO A 269 -20.95 19.27 23.30
N ASP A 270 -21.25 19.34 24.58
CA ASP A 270 -22.57 19.69 25.16
C ASP A 270 -22.82 21.21 25.23
N GLN A 271 -21.84 22.01 24.82
CA GLN A 271 -21.95 23.48 24.81
C GLN A 271 -22.40 23.94 23.40
N GLU A 272 -23.24 24.99 23.37
CA GLU A 272 -23.79 25.54 22.11
C GLU A 272 -22.75 25.91 21.05
N LYS A 273 -21.48 26.05 21.44
CA LYS A 273 -20.41 26.43 20.55
C LYS A 273 -19.09 25.75 20.93
N ILE A 274 -18.63 24.81 20.12
CA ILE A 274 -17.28 24.26 20.24
C ILE A 274 -16.30 25.20 19.53
N GLU A 275 -15.25 25.59 20.24
CA GLU A 275 -14.10 26.28 19.65
C GLU A 275 -13.07 25.21 19.26
N ILE A 276 -12.77 25.09 17.95
CA ILE A 276 -11.79 24.15 17.41
C ILE A 276 -10.61 24.94 16.89
N SER A 277 -9.41 24.64 17.39
CA SER A 277 -8.14 25.10 16.82
C SER A 277 -7.53 24.01 15.94
N ILE A 278 -6.80 24.42 14.90
CA ILE A 278 -6.18 23.49 13.93
C ILE A 278 -4.67 23.60 14.04
N ASP A 279 -3.98 22.47 14.25
CA ASP A 279 -2.52 22.37 14.25
C ASP A 279 -2.08 21.34 13.20
N PRO A 280 -1.46 21.77 12.08
CA PRO A 280 -1.06 20.90 10.99
C PRO A 280 0.40 20.44 11.07
N SER A 281 0.68 19.22 10.58
CA SER A 281 2.01 18.75 10.27
C SER A 281 2.05 17.95 8.97
N VAL A 282 3.21 17.86 8.33
CA VAL A 282 3.40 17.14 7.06
C VAL A 282 4.71 16.38 7.10
N GLU A 283 4.67 15.09 6.79
CA GLU A 283 5.85 14.21 6.74
C GLU A 283 5.74 13.23 5.55
N PRO A 284 6.86 12.70 5.01
CA PRO A 284 6.80 11.64 4.01
C PRO A 284 6.05 10.42 4.55
N MET A 285 5.30 9.71 3.68
CA MET A 285 4.70 8.42 4.01
C MET A 285 5.79 7.35 4.05
N ASN A 286 5.66 6.44 4.99
CA ASN A 286 6.59 5.34 5.21
C ASN A 286 6.01 4.04 4.68
#